data_8c1dba2f6ba58ec856db5988370ec5c8
#
_entry.id   8c1dba2f6ba58ec856db5988370ec5c8
#
_cell.length_a   1.000
_cell.length_b   1.000
_cell.length_c   1.000
_cell.angle_alpha   90.00
_cell.angle_beta   90.00
_cell.angle_gamma   90.00
#
_symmetry.space_group_name_H-M   'P 1'
#
loop_
_entity.id
_entity.type
_entity.pdbx_description
1 polymer ?
#
loop_
_entity_poly.entity_id
_entity_poly.type
_entity_poly.pdbx_seq_one_letter_code
_entity_poly.pdbx_strand_id
1 'polypeptide(L)'
;MQGLMMDYPLTLTHILERSAKLFPKKEIASKMPDGMHRHSYADFHARVHAVARGLERLGVRPGDRVGSLCWNSFRHLELYFAVPCFGAVLHTLNLRLPPDQLAYIINHADDRVIFVDASLVPILEPIRDQISGVKQFVILPDEENNSTSLTPSTGYEELIQSSSGAPHSWPPLDEKTAAATCYTSGTTGNPKGVLYTHRALVLHSFALAMADVFAISERDTVLQIVPMFHANGWGIPYAAVMTGARIILPGRQLQPADIAQLIQNERATFAAGVPTIWMSLYGYLETQPRDLSSLRTVVVAGSAMPRQFIELYEKKYGVRFRLAWGMTETTPIATFMAVKDQLEDLPEKERFDMLARHGLPVAGVDIRIVDAEGKEIAWDGTTMGELQARGPWITSGYYNDPRNDEAFLDGWFRTGDVATIDSEGYLQIMDRTKDLVKSGGEWISSVDLENALMAHPKVMEAAVIAVFHPKWQERPLACIALHENCRGTVTKEEMLEFLSGRVAKWWLPDDIVFVDAVPKTSVGKFNKRALREQFKDYVLPGV
;
A
#
# COMPACT_ATOMS: atom_id res chain seq x y z
N MET A 1 -16.71 -24.50 -29.45
CA MET A 1 -16.77 -25.63 -28.50
C MET A 1 -16.37 -25.11 -27.16
N GLN A 2 -17.17 -25.30 -26.11
CA GLN A 2 -16.79 -24.93 -24.74
C GLN A 2 -15.83 -25.97 -24.13
N GLY A 3 -14.92 -25.55 -23.25
CA GLY A 3 -14.06 -26.43 -22.49
C GLY A 3 -14.86 -27.29 -21.50
N LEU A 4 -14.32 -28.45 -21.11
CA LEU A 4 -14.96 -29.41 -20.20
C LEU A 4 -14.23 -29.42 -18.85
N MET A 5 -13.93 -28.24 -18.28
CA MET A 5 -13.38 -28.09 -16.95
C MET A 5 -14.50 -27.84 -15.94
N MET A 6 -14.27 -28.20 -14.67
CA MET A 6 -15.21 -27.91 -13.59
C MET A 6 -15.44 -26.41 -13.46
N ASP A 7 -16.69 -26.01 -13.28
CA ASP A 7 -17.03 -24.66 -12.83
C ASP A 7 -16.84 -24.60 -11.32
N TYR A 8 -15.61 -24.21 -10.89
CA TYR A 8 -15.19 -24.17 -9.51
C TYR A 8 -14.78 -22.74 -9.14
N PRO A 9 -15.60 -22.01 -8.38
CA PRO A 9 -15.42 -20.57 -8.15
C PRO A 9 -14.18 -20.28 -7.31
N LEU A 10 -13.41 -19.28 -7.70
CA LEU A 10 -12.21 -18.81 -7.00
C LEU A 10 -12.63 -17.91 -5.82
N THR A 11 -12.81 -18.49 -4.63
CA THR A 11 -13.23 -17.77 -3.43
C THR A 11 -12.20 -17.83 -2.31
N LEU A 12 -12.20 -16.85 -1.40
CA LEU A 12 -11.33 -16.82 -0.23
C LEU A 12 -11.59 -17.99 0.74
N THR A 13 -12.79 -18.60 0.68
CA THR A 13 -13.13 -19.79 1.43
C THR A 13 -12.17 -20.94 1.14
N HIS A 14 -11.77 -21.11 -0.13
CA HIS A 14 -10.78 -22.16 -0.50
C HIS A 14 -9.42 -21.90 0.11
N ILE A 15 -9.00 -20.64 0.19
CA ILE A 15 -7.73 -20.27 0.84
C ILE A 15 -7.77 -20.61 2.33
N LEU A 16 -8.86 -20.23 3.01
CA LEU A 16 -9.07 -20.50 4.44
C LEU A 16 -9.04 -22.01 4.72
N GLU A 17 -9.89 -22.77 4.06
CA GLU A 17 -10.03 -24.23 4.29
C GLU A 17 -8.74 -24.97 3.94
N ARG A 18 -8.06 -24.57 2.84
CA ARG A 18 -6.76 -25.13 2.46
C ARG A 18 -5.73 -24.92 3.56
N SER A 19 -5.64 -23.71 4.12
CA SER A 19 -4.63 -23.38 5.13
C SER A 19 -4.78 -24.24 6.39
N ALA A 20 -6.00 -24.37 6.88
CA ALA A 20 -6.31 -25.21 8.05
C ALA A 20 -6.05 -26.70 7.81
N LYS A 21 -6.35 -27.18 6.59
CA LYS A 21 -6.19 -28.60 6.25
C LYS A 21 -4.73 -29.00 6.04
N LEU A 22 -3.93 -28.14 5.37
CA LEU A 22 -2.56 -28.48 4.97
C LEU A 22 -1.50 -27.97 5.94
N PHE A 23 -1.76 -26.85 6.61
CA PHE A 23 -0.80 -26.15 7.47
C PHE A 23 -1.31 -25.89 8.91
N PRO A 24 -2.06 -26.81 9.54
CA PRO A 24 -2.75 -26.54 10.80
C PRO A 24 -1.83 -26.11 11.95
N LYS A 25 -0.56 -26.51 11.90
CA LYS A 25 0.44 -26.21 12.94
C LYS A 25 1.27 -24.96 12.66
N LYS A 26 1.13 -24.33 11.49
CA LYS A 26 1.85 -23.10 11.16
C LYS A 26 1.38 -21.97 12.06
N GLU A 27 2.30 -21.09 12.43
CA GLU A 27 2.06 -20.05 13.43
C GLU A 27 1.66 -18.71 12.80
N ILE A 28 0.74 -18.03 13.46
CA ILE A 28 0.45 -16.61 13.34
C ILE A 28 0.86 -15.98 14.67
N ALA A 29 1.78 -15.01 14.63
CA ALA A 29 2.24 -14.27 15.79
C ALA A 29 1.86 -12.79 15.66
N SER A 30 1.31 -12.22 16.72
CA SER A 30 0.85 -10.84 16.75
C SER A 30 1.45 -10.11 17.95
N LYS A 31 2.08 -8.96 17.70
CA LYS A 31 2.59 -8.11 18.77
C LYS A 31 1.42 -7.40 19.44
N MET A 32 1.22 -7.70 20.72
CA MET A 32 0.22 -7.10 21.60
C MET A 32 0.91 -6.28 22.70
N PRO A 33 0.19 -5.43 23.44
CA PRO A 33 0.78 -4.63 24.53
C PRO A 33 1.48 -5.47 25.59
N ASP A 34 0.96 -6.65 25.90
CA ASP A 34 1.45 -7.59 26.92
C ASP A 34 2.50 -8.58 26.39
N GLY A 35 2.85 -8.53 25.09
CA GLY A 35 3.86 -9.41 24.49
C GLY A 35 3.45 -9.95 23.12
N MET A 36 3.99 -11.12 22.76
CA MET A 36 3.66 -11.80 21.50
C MET A 36 2.54 -12.81 21.72
N HIS A 37 1.35 -12.52 21.16
CA HIS A 37 0.29 -13.51 21.05
C HIS A 37 0.60 -14.47 19.91
N ARG A 38 0.52 -15.78 20.16
CA ARG A 38 0.81 -16.83 19.18
C ARG A 38 -0.29 -17.85 19.13
N HIS A 39 -0.74 -18.19 17.93
CA HIS A 39 -1.71 -19.26 17.70
C HIS A 39 -1.44 -19.93 16.36
N SER A 40 -1.99 -21.12 16.19
CA SER A 40 -1.84 -21.91 14.97
C SER A 40 -2.86 -21.53 13.90
N TYR A 41 -2.65 -21.96 12.66
CA TYR A 41 -3.66 -21.86 11.60
C TYR A 41 -4.94 -22.66 11.94
N ALA A 42 -4.83 -23.73 12.73
CA ALA A 42 -6.01 -24.45 13.22
C ALA A 42 -6.83 -23.58 14.19
N ASP A 43 -6.18 -22.87 15.11
CA ASP A 43 -6.86 -21.94 16.03
C ASP A 43 -7.46 -20.76 15.26
N PHE A 44 -6.70 -20.19 14.32
CA PHE A 44 -7.17 -19.14 13.41
C PHE A 44 -8.43 -19.56 12.67
N HIS A 45 -8.46 -20.72 12.05
CA HIS A 45 -9.63 -21.28 11.35
C HIS A 45 -10.84 -21.41 12.29
N ALA A 46 -10.66 -21.98 13.48
CA ALA A 46 -11.74 -22.12 14.44
C ALA A 46 -12.33 -20.76 14.87
N ARG A 47 -11.46 -19.76 15.08
CA ARG A 47 -11.87 -18.40 15.43
C ARG A 47 -12.56 -17.68 14.27
N VAL A 48 -12.10 -17.85 13.03
CA VAL A 48 -12.78 -17.32 11.84
C VAL A 48 -14.21 -17.84 11.72
N HIS A 49 -14.43 -19.13 11.97
CA HIS A 49 -15.80 -19.70 12.02
C HIS A 49 -16.63 -19.11 13.17
N ALA A 50 -16.02 -18.84 14.32
CA ALA A 50 -16.73 -18.21 15.44
C ALA A 50 -17.10 -16.75 15.11
N VAL A 51 -16.22 -15.99 14.45
CA VAL A 51 -16.53 -14.64 13.96
C VAL A 51 -17.69 -14.70 12.97
N ALA A 52 -17.69 -15.63 12.01
CA ALA A 52 -18.78 -15.76 11.05
C ALA A 52 -20.14 -15.98 11.71
N ARG A 53 -20.20 -16.86 12.72
CA ARG A 53 -21.43 -17.02 13.54
C ARG A 53 -21.77 -15.77 14.35
N GLY A 54 -20.75 -15.04 14.80
CA GLY A 54 -20.93 -13.74 15.44
C GLY A 54 -21.57 -12.72 14.51
N LEU A 55 -21.15 -12.66 13.25
CA LEU A 55 -21.75 -11.79 12.23
C LEU A 55 -23.24 -12.12 12.02
N GLU A 56 -23.58 -13.40 11.96
CA GLU A 56 -24.97 -13.84 11.85
C GLU A 56 -25.81 -13.35 13.05
N ARG A 57 -25.30 -13.48 14.29
CA ARG A 57 -25.95 -12.97 15.50
C ARG A 57 -26.10 -11.46 15.53
N LEU A 58 -25.17 -10.72 14.97
CA LEU A 58 -25.23 -9.27 14.80
C LEU A 58 -26.19 -8.85 13.69
N GLY A 59 -26.84 -9.80 13.00
CA GLY A 59 -27.79 -9.55 11.93
C GLY A 59 -27.16 -9.11 10.62
N VAL A 60 -25.86 -9.35 10.43
CA VAL A 60 -25.17 -9.13 9.15
C VAL A 60 -25.70 -10.11 8.12
N ARG A 61 -25.88 -9.65 6.89
CA ARG A 61 -26.37 -10.44 5.76
C ARG A 61 -25.33 -10.45 4.64
N PRO A 62 -25.34 -11.45 3.76
CA PRO A 62 -24.55 -11.41 2.54
C PRO A 62 -24.76 -10.10 1.78
N GLY A 63 -23.64 -9.47 1.33
CA GLY A 63 -23.63 -8.17 0.68
C GLY A 63 -23.57 -6.95 1.60
N ASP A 64 -23.80 -7.10 2.91
CA ASP A 64 -23.60 -6.00 3.87
C ASP A 64 -22.10 -5.65 3.96
N ARG A 65 -21.80 -4.36 4.24
CA ARG A 65 -20.42 -3.91 4.51
C ARG A 65 -20.17 -3.95 6.01
N VAL A 66 -19.00 -4.50 6.33
CA VAL A 66 -18.49 -4.61 7.69
C VAL A 66 -17.20 -3.83 7.79
N GLY A 67 -17.22 -2.71 8.49
CA GLY A 67 -16.07 -1.84 8.72
C GLY A 67 -15.07 -2.48 9.67
N SER A 68 -13.78 -2.27 9.41
CA SER A 68 -12.70 -2.61 10.34
C SER A 68 -11.76 -1.43 10.52
N LEU A 69 -11.76 -0.81 11.70
CA LEU A 69 -10.82 0.22 12.13
C LEU A 69 -9.79 -0.42 13.06
N CYS A 70 -8.79 -1.10 12.49
CA CYS A 70 -7.91 -2.00 13.22
C CYS A 70 -6.45 -1.86 12.83
N TRP A 71 -5.57 -2.12 13.80
CA TRP A 71 -4.15 -2.33 13.57
C TRP A 71 -3.88 -3.67 12.86
N ASN A 72 -2.62 -3.90 12.50
CA ASN A 72 -2.18 -5.19 11.95
C ASN A 72 -2.11 -6.24 13.07
N SER A 73 -3.22 -6.87 13.39
CA SER A 73 -3.35 -7.86 14.46
C SER A 73 -3.98 -9.17 13.96
N PHE A 74 -3.87 -10.24 14.76
CA PHE A 74 -4.49 -11.52 14.45
C PHE A 74 -6.02 -11.42 14.36
N ARG A 75 -6.65 -10.54 15.16
CA ARG A 75 -8.10 -10.30 15.10
C ARG A 75 -8.50 -9.64 13.79
N HIS A 76 -7.70 -8.68 13.31
CA HIS A 76 -7.93 -8.08 11.98
C HIS A 76 -7.76 -9.12 10.87
N LEU A 77 -6.77 -10.03 10.99
CA LEU A 77 -6.59 -11.13 10.03
C LEU A 77 -7.78 -12.10 10.05
N GLU A 78 -8.39 -12.35 11.21
CA GLU A 78 -9.61 -13.15 11.31
C GLU A 78 -10.78 -12.51 10.54
N LEU A 79 -10.93 -11.18 10.59
CA LEU A 79 -11.94 -10.45 9.81
C LEU A 79 -11.69 -10.54 8.30
N TYR A 80 -10.43 -10.58 7.85
CA TYR A 80 -10.05 -10.72 6.44
C TYR A 80 -10.62 -11.97 5.77
N PHE A 81 -10.91 -12.98 6.56
CA PHE A 81 -11.49 -14.24 6.08
C PHE A 81 -12.94 -14.41 6.53
N ALA A 82 -13.27 -14.11 7.77
CA ALA A 82 -14.62 -14.31 8.28
C ALA A 82 -15.67 -13.51 7.51
N VAL A 83 -15.42 -12.22 7.28
CA VAL A 83 -16.37 -11.33 6.60
C VAL A 83 -16.63 -11.76 5.15
N PRO A 84 -15.61 -11.89 4.29
CA PRO A 84 -15.85 -12.29 2.91
C PRO A 84 -16.31 -13.75 2.75
N CYS A 85 -15.82 -14.70 3.56
CA CYS A 85 -16.31 -16.08 3.52
C CYS A 85 -17.77 -16.21 3.95
N PHE A 86 -18.24 -15.32 4.84
CA PHE A 86 -19.65 -15.19 5.19
C PHE A 86 -20.51 -14.64 4.02
N GLY A 87 -19.90 -14.02 3.03
CA GLY A 87 -20.54 -13.36 1.89
C GLY A 87 -20.81 -11.88 2.11
N ALA A 88 -20.30 -11.29 3.19
CA ALA A 88 -20.29 -9.85 3.42
C ALA A 88 -19.03 -9.20 2.82
N VAL A 89 -18.97 -7.88 2.79
CA VAL A 89 -17.86 -7.12 2.22
C VAL A 89 -17.04 -6.48 3.34
N LEU A 90 -15.77 -6.85 3.47
CA LEU A 90 -14.86 -6.23 4.44
C LEU A 90 -14.49 -4.83 3.97
N HIS A 91 -14.86 -3.80 4.74
CA HIS A 91 -14.43 -2.42 4.50
C HIS A 91 -13.30 -2.05 5.46
N THR A 92 -12.07 -2.03 4.95
CA THR A 92 -10.92 -1.65 5.78
C THR A 92 -10.82 -0.13 5.88
N LEU A 93 -11.09 0.41 7.07
CA LEU A 93 -11.15 1.84 7.34
C LEU A 93 -9.74 2.40 7.60
N ASN A 94 -9.38 3.43 6.87
CA ASN A 94 -8.09 4.09 7.04
C ASN A 94 -8.10 4.95 8.32
N LEU A 95 -7.46 4.47 9.37
CA LEU A 95 -7.38 5.08 10.70
C LEU A 95 -6.66 6.43 10.78
N ARG A 96 -6.06 6.89 9.67
CA ARG A 96 -5.35 8.17 9.57
C ARG A 96 -6.11 9.21 8.74
N LEU A 97 -7.34 8.93 8.33
CA LEU A 97 -8.19 9.91 7.67
C LEU A 97 -8.68 10.97 8.66
N PRO A 98 -8.88 12.22 8.22
CA PRO A 98 -9.62 13.21 8.99
C PRO A 98 -11.03 12.72 9.32
N PRO A 99 -11.62 13.18 10.45
CA PRO A 99 -12.93 12.70 10.91
C PRO A 99 -14.05 12.83 9.88
N ASP A 100 -14.11 13.93 9.14
CA ASP A 100 -15.09 14.19 8.08
C ASP A 100 -14.98 13.19 6.91
N GLN A 101 -13.77 12.87 6.49
CA GLN A 101 -13.53 11.87 5.44
C GLN A 101 -13.82 10.45 5.95
N LEU A 102 -13.52 10.16 7.21
CA LEU A 102 -13.84 8.86 7.80
C LEU A 102 -15.36 8.67 7.89
N ALA A 103 -16.10 9.68 8.35
CA ALA A 103 -17.57 9.66 8.36
C ALA A 103 -18.14 9.49 6.94
N TYR A 104 -17.55 10.20 5.96
CA TYR A 104 -17.96 10.09 4.56
C TYR A 104 -17.82 8.65 4.04
N ILE A 105 -16.66 7.99 4.20
CA ILE A 105 -16.47 6.63 3.65
C ILE A 105 -17.35 5.60 4.34
N ILE A 106 -17.58 5.71 5.65
CA ILE A 106 -18.46 4.83 6.42
C ILE A 106 -19.90 4.94 5.88
N ASN A 107 -20.40 6.15 5.71
CA ASN A 107 -21.76 6.40 5.21
C ASN A 107 -21.89 6.02 3.71
N HIS A 108 -20.90 6.36 2.88
CA HIS A 108 -20.92 6.06 1.46
C HIS A 108 -20.89 4.55 1.18
N ALA A 109 -20.13 3.80 1.98
CA ALA A 109 -20.12 2.34 1.95
C ALA A 109 -21.41 1.73 2.56
N ASP A 110 -22.17 2.48 3.37
CA ASP A 110 -23.28 2.00 4.19
C ASP A 110 -22.85 0.86 5.13
N ASP A 111 -21.78 1.12 5.94
CA ASP A 111 -21.27 0.15 6.90
C ASP A 111 -22.33 -0.17 7.98
N ARG A 112 -22.60 -1.46 8.20
CA ARG A 112 -23.62 -1.92 9.15
C ARG A 112 -23.07 -2.20 10.54
N VAL A 113 -21.88 -2.80 10.58
CA VAL A 113 -21.15 -3.14 11.80
C VAL A 113 -19.73 -2.63 11.64
N ILE A 114 -19.16 -2.05 12.71
CA ILE A 114 -17.75 -1.66 12.73
C ILE A 114 -17.03 -2.41 13.83
N PHE A 115 -15.99 -3.14 13.45
CA PHE A 115 -14.98 -3.70 14.34
C PHE A 115 -13.89 -2.66 14.57
N VAL A 116 -13.55 -2.37 15.83
CA VAL A 116 -12.60 -1.31 16.17
C VAL A 116 -11.69 -1.73 17.31
N ASP A 117 -10.37 -1.55 17.16
CA ASP A 117 -9.44 -1.70 18.26
C ASP A 117 -9.72 -0.66 19.34
N ALA A 118 -9.66 -1.05 20.62
CA ALA A 118 -10.01 -0.18 21.75
C ALA A 118 -9.22 1.12 21.75
N SER A 119 -7.94 1.07 21.38
CA SER A 119 -7.07 2.25 21.25
C SER A 119 -7.50 3.21 20.12
N LEU A 120 -8.32 2.77 19.18
CA LEU A 120 -8.82 3.55 18.05
C LEU A 120 -10.26 4.06 18.25
N VAL A 121 -10.94 3.64 19.31
CA VAL A 121 -12.28 4.13 19.67
C VAL A 121 -12.37 5.66 19.69
N PRO A 122 -11.38 6.41 20.25
CA PRO A 122 -11.42 7.87 20.26
C PRO A 122 -11.47 8.54 18.88
N ILE A 123 -11.16 7.79 17.79
CA ILE A 123 -11.28 8.29 16.41
C ILE A 123 -12.74 8.30 15.95
N LEU A 124 -13.56 7.32 16.40
CA LEU A 124 -14.97 7.18 16.02
C LEU A 124 -15.92 7.98 16.91
N GLU A 125 -15.59 8.16 18.18
CA GLU A 125 -16.45 8.86 19.14
C GLU A 125 -16.89 10.26 18.65
N PRO A 126 -16.01 11.14 18.14
CA PRO A 126 -16.39 12.47 17.67
C PRO A 126 -17.32 12.48 16.45
N ILE A 127 -17.36 11.38 15.69
CA ILE A 127 -18.20 11.28 14.49
C ILE A 127 -19.39 10.34 14.66
N ARG A 128 -19.64 9.83 15.88
CA ARG A 128 -20.69 8.83 16.15
C ARG A 128 -22.06 9.24 15.63
N ASP A 129 -22.44 10.49 15.84
CA ASP A 129 -23.73 11.02 15.41
C ASP A 129 -23.82 11.17 13.87
N GLN A 130 -22.68 11.33 13.20
CA GLN A 130 -22.59 11.43 11.75
C GLN A 130 -22.69 10.08 11.04
N ILE A 131 -22.43 8.96 11.75
CA ILE A 131 -22.45 7.59 11.22
C ILE A 131 -23.63 6.78 11.79
N SER A 132 -24.81 7.37 11.86
CA SER A 132 -26.02 6.78 12.43
C SER A 132 -26.51 5.51 11.71
N GLY A 133 -26.02 5.24 10.49
CA GLY A 133 -26.24 3.99 9.74
C GLY A 133 -25.65 2.75 10.40
N VAL A 134 -24.54 2.92 11.15
CA VAL A 134 -23.89 1.83 11.88
C VAL A 134 -24.76 1.34 13.03
N LYS A 135 -25.09 0.05 13.00
CA LYS A 135 -26.02 -0.59 13.94
C LYS A 135 -25.33 -1.17 15.17
N GLN A 136 -24.06 -1.56 15.06
CA GLN A 136 -23.32 -2.21 16.12
C GLN A 136 -21.81 -1.92 16.00
N PHE A 137 -21.15 -1.74 17.14
CA PHE A 137 -19.71 -1.71 17.27
C PHE A 137 -19.21 -2.98 17.96
N VAL A 138 -18.09 -3.51 17.51
CA VAL A 138 -17.41 -4.63 18.15
C VAL A 138 -16.01 -4.17 18.56
N ILE A 139 -15.74 -4.19 19.86
CA ILE A 139 -14.50 -3.66 20.43
C ILE A 139 -13.45 -4.77 20.54
N LEU A 140 -12.34 -4.60 19.85
CA LEU A 140 -11.19 -5.51 19.89
C LEU A 140 -10.25 -5.07 21.02
N PRO A 141 -9.93 -5.93 21.98
CA PRO A 141 -9.08 -5.54 23.10
C PRO A 141 -7.61 -5.43 22.64
N ASP A 142 -7.03 -4.23 22.74
CA ASP A 142 -5.62 -3.94 22.47
C ASP A 142 -4.99 -3.01 23.51
N GLU A 143 -5.71 -2.73 24.60
CA GLU A 143 -5.29 -1.97 25.77
C GLU A 143 -5.81 -2.61 27.06
N GLU A 144 -5.30 -2.19 28.21
CA GLU A 144 -5.81 -2.65 29.52
C GLU A 144 -7.24 -2.15 29.77
N ASN A 145 -7.54 -0.92 29.34
CA ASN A 145 -8.87 -0.33 29.42
C ASN A 145 -9.57 -0.35 28.06
N ASN A 146 -10.55 -1.23 27.92
CA ASN A 146 -11.38 -1.37 26.72
C ASN A 146 -12.74 -0.68 26.84
N SER A 147 -12.88 0.32 27.72
CA SER A 147 -14.12 1.09 27.86
C SER A 147 -14.40 1.92 26.60
N THR A 148 -15.68 2.10 26.28
CA THR A 148 -16.13 2.85 25.10
C THR A 148 -17.43 3.57 25.37
N SER A 149 -17.61 4.75 24.78
CA SER A 149 -18.90 5.46 24.69
C SER A 149 -19.71 5.05 23.44
N LEU A 150 -19.11 4.29 22.52
CA LEU A 150 -19.82 3.82 21.33
C LEU A 150 -20.92 2.83 21.71
N THR A 151 -22.15 3.13 21.30
CA THR A 151 -23.33 2.31 21.60
C THR A 151 -24.21 2.12 20.37
N PRO A 152 -24.83 0.93 20.20
CA PRO A 152 -24.61 -0.30 20.98
C PRO A 152 -23.25 -0.94 20.66
N SER A 153 -22.62 -1.56 21.65
CA SER A 153 -21.33 -2.24 21.49
C SER A 153 -21.26 -3.59 22.21
N THR A 154 -20.35 -4.45 21.77
CA THR A 154 -19.99 -5.72 22.41
C THR A 154 -18.49 -5.98 22.28
N GLY A 155 -17.92 -6.76 23.20
CA GLY A 155 -16.52 -7.15 23.13
C GLY A 155 -16.27 -8.23 22.08
N TYR A 156 -15.13 -8.16 21.38
CA TYR A 156 -14.77 -9.14 20.35
C TYR A 156 -14.62 -10.56 20.93
N GLU A 157 -13.89 -10.71 22.03
CA GLU A 157 -13.70 -12.04 22.64
C GLU A 157 -15.01 -12.59 23.26
N GLU A 158 -15.88 -11.71 23.74
CA GLU A 158 -17.24 -12.10 24.18
C GLU A 158 -18.07 -12.63 23.00
N LEU A 159 -17.99 -11.94 21.85
CA LEU A 159 -18.65 -12.38 20.61
C LEU A 159 -18.13 -13.75 20.18
N ILE A 160 -16.79 -13.96 20.18
CA ILE A 160 -16.15 -15.24 19.86
C ILE A 160 -16.62 -16.33 20.81
N GLN A 161 -16.54 -16.10 22.11
CA GLN A 161 -16.91 -17.08 23.13
C GLN A 161 -18.39 -17.49 23.04
N SER A 162 -19.28 -16.51 22.93
CA SER A 162 -20.71 -16.75 22.78
C SER A 162 -21.10 -17.40 21.46
N SER A 163 -20.24 -17.31 20.46
CA SER A 163 -20.41 -17.89 19.12
C SER A 163 -19.55 -19.13 18.90
N SER A 164 -18.89 -19.68 19.94
CA SER A 164 -18.16 -20.94 19.83
C SER A 164 -19.12 -22.13 19.60
N GLY A 165 -18.62 -23.21 18.98
CA GLY A 165 -19.42 -24.40 18.65
C GLY A 165 -19.04 -25.01 17.30
N ALA A 166 -19.98 -25.69 16.63
CA ALA A 166 -19.76 -26.32 15.35
C ALA A 166 -19.28 -25.30 14.29
N PRO A 167 -18.45 -25.66 13.31
CA PRO A 167 -18.04 -24.78 12.24
C PRO A 167 -19.24 -24.13 11.53
N HIS A 168 -19.10 -22.86 11.13
CA HIS A 168 -20.09 -22.18 10.31
C HIS A 168 -20.17 -22.85 8.93
N SER A 169 -21.37 -23.01 8.40
CA SER A 169 -21.56 -23.53 7.03
C SER A 169 -21.42 -22.37 6.04
N TRP A 170 -20.34 -22.36 5.27
CA TRP A 170 -20.11 -21.33 4.27
C TRP A 170 -21.17 -21.34 3.18
N PRO A 171 -21.74 -20.19 2.80
CA PRO A 171 -22.65 -20.11 1.67
C PRO A 171 -21.91 -20.38 0.34
N PRO A 172 -22.59 -20.91 -0.68
CA PRO A 172 -22.05 -20.93 -2.02
C PRO A 172 -21.91 -19.49 -2.54
N LEU A 173 -20.69 -19.08 -2.89
CA LEU A 173 -20.39 -17.72 -3.36
C LEU A 173 -19.98 -17.76 -4.83
N ASP A 174 -20.49 -16.82 -5.62
CA ASP A 174 -19.94 -16.51 -6.94
C ASP A 174 -18.59 -15.81 -6.77
N GLU A 175 -17.58 -16.19 -7.54
CA GLU A 175 -16.25 -15.58 -7.50
C GLU A 175 -16.24 -14.09 -7.83
N LYS A 176 -17.24 -13.58 -8.52
CA LYS A 176 -17.41 -12.16 -8.85
C LYS A 176 -18.09 -11.36 -7.74
N THR A 177 -18.55 -12.01 -6.67
CA THR A 177 -19.10 -11.32 -5.50
C THR A 177 -18.03 -10.46 -4.87
N ALA A 178 -18.40 -9.25 -4.42
CA ALA A 178 -17.51 -8.36 -3.68
C ALA A 178 -17.10 -9.01 -2.34
N ALA A 179 -15.80 -9.05 -2.08
CA ALA A 179 -15.21 -9.63 -0.88
C ALA A 179 -14.67 -8.56 0.07
N ALA A 180 -14.11 -7.48 -0.49
CA ALA A 180 -13.58 -6.37 0.29
C ALA A 180 -13.70 -5.04 -0.47
N THR A 181 -13.57 -3.94 0.27
CA THR A 181 -13.48 -2.60 -0.29
C THR A 181 -12.43 -1.78 0.43
N CYS A 182 -11.72 -0.97 -0.34
CA CYS A 182 -10.81 0.04 0.17
C CYS A 182 -11.12 1.39 -0.50
N TYR A 183 -10.98 2.46 0.28
CA TYR A 183 -11.12 3.81 -0.26
C TYR A 183 -9.77 4.43 -0.54
N THR A 184 -9.68 5.15 -1.67
CA THR A 184 -8.49 5.94 -2.01
C THR A 184 -8.41 7.17 -1.11
N SER A 185 -7.21 7.74 -0.94
CA SER A 185 -6.99 8.91 -0.07
C SER A 185 -7.50 10.26 -0.62
N GLY A 186 -8.27 10.25 -1.71
CA GLY A 186 -9.00 11.42 -2.21
C GLY A 186 -8.17 12.70 -2.38
N THR A 187 -7.06 12.64 -3.12
CA THR A 187 -6.22 13.84 -3.36
C THR A 187 -6.92 14.92 -4.20
N THR A 188 -8.04 14.62 -4.84
CA THR A 188 -8.81 15.50 -5.72
C THR A 188 -10.32 15.46 -5.44
N GLY A 189 -10.72 15.46 -4.18
CA GLY A 189 -12.13 15.39 -3.78
C GLY A 189 -12.40 14.28 -2.76
N ASN A 190 -13.64 13.82 -2.69
CA ASN A 190 -14.01 12.73 -1.79
C ASN A 190 -13.28 11.43 -2.15
N PRO A 191 -12.90 10.61 -1.14
CA PRO A 191 -12.35 9.27 -1.36
C PRO A 191 -13.24 8.42 -2.25
N LYS A 192 -12.62 7.63 -3.13
CA LYS A 192 -13.33 6.72 -4.05
C LYS A 192 -13.24 5.28 -3.55
N GLY A 193 -14.35 4.56 -3.52
CA GLY A 193 -14.40 3.16 -3.10
C GLY A 193 -14.06 2.21 -4.25
N VAL A 194 -13.15 1.28 -4.01
CA VAL A 194 -12.80 0.19 -4.94
C VAL A 194 -13.26 -1.12 -4.33
N LEU A 195 -14.15 -1.83 -5.03
CA LEU A 195 -14.67 -3.13 -4.61
C LEU A 195 -13.85 -4.26 -5.22
N TYR A 196 -13.23 -5.08 -4.37
CA TYR A 196 -12.48 -6.26 -4.79
C TYR A 196 -13.38 -7.49 -4.77
N THR A 197 -13.38 -8.26 -5.85
CA THR A 197 -14.08 -9.54 -5.92
C THR A 197 -13.25 -10.65 -5.27
N HIS A 198 -13.89 -11.76 -4.87
CA HIS A 198 -13.18 -12.98 -4.45
C HIS A 198 -12.17 -13.41 -5.51
N ARG A 199 -12.59 -13.46 -6.79
CA ARG A 199 -11.73 -13.81 -7.92
C ARG A 199 -10.49 -12.93 -8.01
N ALA A 200 -10.65 -11.62 -7.90
CA ALA A 200 -9.53 -10.67 -7.96
C ALA A 200 -8.51 -10.94 -6.85
N LEU A 201 -8.97 -11.12 -5.60
CA LEU A 201 -8.11 -11.37 -4.46
C LEU A 201 -7.40 -12.73 -4.55
N VAL A 202 -8.07 -13.78 -5.05
CA VAL A 202 -7.47 -15.11 -5.23
C VAL A 202 -6.43 -15.10 -6.34
N LEU A 203 -6.74 -14.53 -7.51
CA LEU A 203 -5.78 -14.44 -8.62
C LEU A 203 -4.57 -13.57 -8.26
N HIS A 204 -4.81 -12.45 -7.59
CA HIS A 204 -3.74 -11.62 -7.06
C HIS A 204 -2.86 -12.40 -6.05
N SER A 205 -3.46 -13.21 -5.17
CA SER A 205 -2.71 -14.06 -4.23
C SER A 205 -1.85 -15.10 -4.96
N PHE A 206 -2.35 -15.69 -6.06
CA PHE A 206 -1.54 -16.58 -6.90
C PHE A 206 -0.36 -15.81 -7.53
N ALA A 207 -0.60 -14.60 -8.02
CA ALA A 207 0.45 -13.76 -8.57
C ALA A 207 1.55 -13.47 -7.53
N LEU A 208 1.18 -13.14 -6.28
CA LEU A 208 2.16 -12.91 -5.21
C LEU A 208 2.98 -14.17 -4.84
N ALA A 209 2.45 -15.36 -5.10
CA ALA A 209 3.17 -16.61 -4.89
C ALA A 209 4.07 -17.03 -6.06
N MET A 210 3.96 -16.39 -7.24
CA MET A 210 4.81 -16.67 -8.40
C MET A 210 6.28 -16.33 -8.10
N ALA A 211 7.20 -17.13 -8.65
CA ALA A 211 8.64 -17.00 -8.45
C ALA A 211 9.19 -15.62 -8.84
N ASP A 212 8.64 -15.05 -9.93
CA ASP A 212 9.06 -13.76 -10.49
C ASP A 212 8.30 -12.56 -9.90
N VAL A 213 7.51 -12.77 -8.83
CA VAL A 213 6.80 -11.72 -8.12
C VAL A 213 7.31 -11.70 -6.67
N PHE A 214 6.47 -11.88 -5.64
CA PHE A 214 6.96 -11.88 -4.25
C PHE A 214 7.56 -13.22 -3.83
N ALA A 215 7.24 -14.29 -4.56
CA ALA A 215 7.65 -15.67 -4.28
C ALA A 215 7.31 -16.10 -2.83
N ILE A 216 6.16 -15.66 -2.32
CA ILE A 216 5.69 -16.05 -0.98
C ILE A 216 5.38 -17.53 -0.97
N SER A 217 5.98 -18.25 -0.05
CA SER A 217 5.88 -19.71 0.08
C SER A 217 5.67 -20.14 1.52
N GLU A 218 5.40 -21.43 1.72
CA GLU A 218 5.27 -22.04 3.06
C GLU A 218 6.53 -21.85 3.92
N ARG A 219 7.70 -21.69 3.30
CA ARG A 219 8.99 -21.53 3.99
C ARG A 219 9.21 -20.14 4.55
N ASP A 220 8.37 -19.18 4.16
CA ASP A 220 8.54 -17.79 4.55
C ASP A 220 7.98 -17.50 5.94
N THR A 221 8.64 -16.54 6.60
CA THR A 221 8.13 -15.77 7.73
C THR A 221 7.85 -14.36 7.23
N VAL A 222 6.59 -14.05 7.02
CA VAL A 222 6.11 -12.78 6.47
C VAL A 222 5.89 -11.79 7.59
N LEU A 223 6.63 -10.67 7.60
CA LEU A 223 6.37 -9.54 8.50
C LEU A 223 5.47 -8.54 7.80
N GLN A 224 4.20 -8.45 8.25
CA GLN A 224 3.16 -7.61 7.68
C GLN A 224 3.29 -6.15 8.15
N ILE A 225 4.26 -5.41 7.61
CA ILE A 225 4.46 -3.99 7.94
C ILE A 225 3.40 -3.11 7.25
N VAL A 226 3.08 -3.43 6.00
CA VAL A 226 2.05 -2.68 5.24
C VAL A 226 0.75 -2.66 6.05
N PRO A 227 0.17 -1.47 6.29
CA PRO A 227 -1.08 -1.38 7.01
C PRO A 227 -2.19 -2.20 6.33
N MET A 228 -2.84 -3.06 7.10
CA MET A 228 -3.93 -3.91 6.60
C MET A 228 -5.16 -3.09 6.18
N PHE A 229 -5.32 -1.87 6.70
CA PHE A 229 -6.37 -0.96 6.26
C PHE A 229 -6.12 -0.31 4.89
N HIS A 230 -4.92 -0.45 4.31
CA HIS A 230 -4.56 0.16 3.03
C HIS A 230 -4.39 -0.89 1.94
N ALA A 231 -5.23 -0.81 0.89
CA ALA A 231 -5.26 -1.75 -0.25
C ALA A 231 -5.13 -3.22 0.23
N ASN A 232 -5.88 -3.56 1.29
CA ASN A 232 -5.91 -4.88 1.94
C ASN A 232 -4.50 -5.43 2.27
N GLY A 233 -3.64 -4.58 2.87
CA GLY A 233 -2.28 -4.99 3.23
C GLY A 233 -1.44 -5.44 2.04
N TRP A 234 -1.72 -4.90 0.87
CA TRP A 234 -1.16 -5.27 -0.43
C TRP A 234 -1.42 -6.73 -0.82
N GLY A 235 -2.52 -7.32 -0.35
CA GLY A 235 -2.90 -8.70 -0.63
C GLY A 235 -2.00 -9.74 0.05
N ILE A 236 -0.95 -9.31 0.73
CA ILE A 236 0.02 -10.17 1.40
C ILE A 236 -0.64 -11.10 2.43
N PRO A 237 -1.62 -10.65 3.27
CA PRO A 237 -2.30 -11.53 4.22
C PRO A 237 -2.99 -12.72 3.55
N TYR A 238 -3.65 -12.50 2.40
CA TYR A 238 -4.30 -13.57 1.66
C TYR A 238 -3.30 -14.55 1.06
N ALA A 239 -2.22 -14.04 0.44
CA ALA A 239 -1.18 -14.87 -0.15
C ALA A 239 -0.42 -15.68 0.90
N ALA A 240 -0.11 -15.10 2.06
CA ALA A 240 0.56 -15.78 3.17
C ALA A 240 -0.30 -16.93 3.73
N VAL A 241 -1.60 -16.69 3.94
CA VAL A 241 -2.53 -17.75 4.38
C VAL A 241 -2.67 -18.83 3.31
N MET A 242 -2.78 -18.44 2.04
CA MET A 242 -2.88 -19.38 0.91
C MET A 242 -1.70 -20.35 0.84
N THR A 243 -0.50 -19.82 1.02
CA THR A 243 0.74 -20.62 0.92
C THR A 243 1.10 -21.35 2.21
N GLY A 244 0.49 -20.98 3.34
CA GLY A 244 0.83 -21.51 4.66
C GLY A 244 2.13 -20.91 5.21
N ALA A 245 2.49 -19.68 4.84
CA ALA A 245 3.61 -18.96 5.41
C ALA A 245 3.37 -18.63 6.89
N ARG A 246 4.43 -18.52 7.67
CA ARG A 246 4.35 -17.96 9.03
C ARG A 246 4.09 -16.45 8.92
N ILE A 247 3.17 -15.91 9.72
CA ILE A 247 2.79 -14.50 9.66
C ILE A 247 3.13 -13.81 10.97
N ILE A 248 3.82 -12.67 10.87
CA ILE A 248 4.11 -11.77 11.99
C ILE A 248 3.35 -10.46 11.78
N LEU A 249 2.50 -10.13 12.74
CA LEU A 249 1.65 -8.94 12.74
C LEU A 249 2.18 -7.97 13.82
N PRO A 250 2.69 -6.79 13.44
CA PRO A 250 3.39 -5.88 14.36
C PRO A 250 2.46 -5.09 15.28
N GLY A 251 1.13 -5.21 15.13
CA GLY A 251 0.17 -4.37 15.85
C GLY A 251 0.34 -2.89 15.50
N ARG A 252 0.32 -2.04 16.53
CA ARG A 252 0.55 -0.59 16.40
C ARG A 252 2.03 -0.18 16.40
N GLN A 253 2.94 -1.13 16.64
CA GLN A 253 4.36 -0.89 16.85
C GLN A 253 5.13 -0.96 15.53
N LEU A 254 5.27 0.18 14.86
CA LEU A 254 5.91 0.31 13.55
C LEU A 254 7.09 1.29 13.56
N GLN A 255 7.67 1.59 14.75
CA GLN A 255 8.88 2.39 14.81
C GLN A 255 10.09 1.58 14.29
N PRO A 256 11.14 2.22 13.79
CA PRO A 256 12.32 1.53 13.27
C PRO A 256 12.91 0.49 14.24
N ALA A 257 12.92 0.79 15.54
CA ALA A 257 13.39 -0.12 16.58
C ALA A 257 12.54 -1.39 16.68
N ASP A 258 11.21 -1.24 16.62
CA ASP A 258 10.25 -2.35 16.68
C ASP A 258 10.38 -3.26 15.46
N ILE A 259 10.45 -2.66 14.27
CA ILE A 259 10.62 -3.40 13.00
C ILE A 259 11.94 -4.18 13.02
N ALA A 260 13.05 -3.53 13.39
CA ALA A 260 14.36 -4.19 13.48
C ALA A 260 14.34 -5.37 14.47
N GLN A 261 13.70 -5.18 15.63
CA GLN A 261 13.55 -6.21 16.64
C GLN A 261 12.71 -7.40 16.14
N LEU A 262 11.59 -7.12 15.48
CA LEU A 262 10.74 -8.18 14.92
C LEU A 262 11.45 -8.95 13.81
N ILE A 263 12.19 -8.28 12.92
CA ILE A 263 12.99 -8.96 11.90
C ILE A 263 13.98 -9.93 12.53
N GLN A 264 14.76 -9.45 13.51
CA GLN A 264 15.79 -10.25 14.17
C GLN A 264 15.19 -11.40 15.00
N ASN A 265 14.22 -11.10 15.89
CA ASN A 265 13.73 -12.07 16.86
C ASN A 265 12.82 -13.12 16.22
N GLU A 266 12.00 -12.72 15.24
CA GLU A 266 11.06 -13.60 14.56
C GLU A 266 11.65 -14.21 13.28
N ARG A 267 12.90 -13.85 12.93
CA ARG A 267 13.58 -14.35 11.74
C ARG A 267 12.77 -14.14 10.46
N ALA A 268 12.23 -12.91 10.30
CA ALA A 268 11.45 -12.57 9.12
C ALA A 268 12.26 -12.76 7.84
N THR A 269 11.67 -13.42 6.83
CA THR A 269 12.32 -13.68 5.54
C THR A 269 11.81 -12.77 4.44
N PHE A 270 10.62 -12.22 4.63
CA PHE A 270 9.93 -11.34 3.69
C PHE A 270 9.24 -10.20 4.43
N ALA A 271 9.38 -8.99 3.89
CA ALA A 271 8.65 -7.82 4.33
C ALA A 271 8.34 -6.89 3.14
N ALA A 272 7.35 -6.04 3.30
CA ALA A 272 7.02 -5.02 2.32
C ALA A 272 6.70 -3.69 3.01
N GLY A 273 6.94 -2.57 2.33
CA GLY A 273 6.64 -1.25 2.90
C GLY A 273 7.01 -0.11 1.96
N VAL A 274 6.59 1.10 2.33
CA VAL A 274 6.94 2.32 1.61
C VAL A 274 8.39 2.73 1.89
N PRO A 275 9.05 3.50 0.98
CA PRO A 275 10.45 3.89 1.14
C PRO A 275 10.80 4.51 2.48
N THR A 276 9.94 5.38 3.01
CA THR A 276 10.17 6.10 4.27
C THR A 276 10.41 5.17 5.47
N ILE A 277 9.77 4.01 5.50
CA ILE A 277 9.98 3.00 6.55
C ILE A 277 11.41 2.47 6.48
N TRP A 278 11.87 2.11 5.30
CA TRP A 278 13.20 1.52 5.09
C TRP A 278 14.32 2.55 5.27
N MET A 279 14.11 3.79 4.83
CA MET A 279 15.05 4.89 5.06
C MET A 279 15.20 5.18 6.56
N SER A 280 14.10 5.23 7.30
CA SER A 280 14.13 5.43 8.76
C SER A 280 14.77 4.24 9.49
N LEU A 281 14.49 3.01 9.02
CA LEU A 281 15.12 1.80 9.54
C LEU A 281 16.64 1.82 9.31
N TYR A 282 17.09 2.23 8.11
CA TYR A 282 18.51 2.38 7.82
C TYR A 282 19.19 3.33 8.81
N GLY A 283 18.62 4.53 9.01
CA GLY A 283 19.15 5.50 9.99
C GLY A 283 19.22 4.95 11.43
N TYR A 284 18.22 4.16 11.85
CA TYR A 284 18.26 3.47 13.15
C TYR A 284 19.39 2.44 13.23
N LEU A 285 19.58 1.63 12.20
CA LEU A 285 20.59 0.57 12.14
C LEU A 285 22.03 1.11 12.13
N GLU A 286 22.27 2.35 11.71
CA GLU A 286 23.58 3.00 11.80
C GLU A 286 24.03 3.21 13.25
N THR A 287 23.09 3.42 14.17
CA THR A 287 23.37 3.67 15.58
C THR A 287 23.09 2.45 16.46
N GLN A 288 22.17 1.59 16.05
CA GLN A 288 21.71 0.41 16.78
C GLN A 288 21.69 -0.82 15.85
N PRO A 289 22.85 -1.42 15.58
CA PRO A 289 22.93 -2.58 14.67
C PRO A 289 22.03 -3.74 15.10
N ARG A 290 21.37 -4.37 14.14
CA ARG A 290 20.54 -5.58 14.29
C ARG A 290 20.82 -6.56 13.18
N ASP A 291 20.55 -7.83 13.45
CA ASP A 291 20.68 -8.90 12.45
C ASP A 291 19.48 -8.92 11.51
N LEU A 292 19.71 -8.58 10.24
CA LEU A 292 18.74 -8.66 9.15
C LEU A 292 18.99 -9.86 8.22
N SER A 293 19.93 -10.75 8.53
CA SER A 293 20.39 -11.83 7.64
C SER A 293 19.29 -12.82 7.22
N SER A 294 18.18 -12.85 7.96
CA SER A 294 17.01 -13.67 7.58
C SER A 294 16.19 -13.08 6.43
N LEU A 295 16.23 -11.76 6.21
CA LEU A 295 15.49 -11.11 5.13
C LEU A 295 16.08 -11.45 3.76
N ARG A 296 15.37 -12.24 2.96
CA ARG A 296 15.75 -12.54 1.57
C ARG A 296 15.32 -11.46 0.59
N THR A 297 14.18 -10.82 0.86
CA THR A 297 13.57 -9.85 -0.05
C THR A 297 12.73 -8.84 0.72
N VAL A 298 12.86 -7.60 0.30
CA VAL A 298 12.00 -6.48 0.72
C VAL A 298 11.32 -5.90 -0.52
N VAL A 299 9.99 -5.84 -0.49
CA VAL A 299 9.21 -5.20 -1.55
C VAL A 299 8.93 -3.75 -1.18
N VAL A 300 9.24 -2.85 -2.10
CA VAL A 300 9.02 -1.42 -1.92
C VAL A 300 8.07 -0.90 -2.99
N ALA A 301 7.02 -0.22 -2.57
CA ALA A 301 6.06 0.39 -3.47
C ALA A 301 5.42 1.65 -2.85
N GLY A 302 4.58 2.30 -3.62
CA GLY A 302 3.82 3.47 -3.16
C GLY A 302 4.50 4.81 -3.45
N SER A 303 5.81 4.85 -3.54
CA SER A 303 6.63 5.95 -4.08
C SER A 303 7.97 5.40 -4.55
N ALA A 304 8.75 6.20 -5.28
CA ALA A 304 10.07 5.79 -5.73
C ALA A 304 11.04 5.61 -4.54
N MET A 305 11.87 4.57 -4.61
CA MET A 305 12.96 4.34 -3.66
C MET A 305 14.25 4.90 -4.24
N PRO A 306 14.96 5.79 -3.54
CA PRO A 306 16.23 6.28 -4.03
C PRO A 306 17.22 5.12 -4.25
N ARG A 307 17.83 5.04 -5.43
CA ARG A 307 18.75 3.99 -5.87
C ARG A 307 19.83 3.67 -4.84
N GLN A 308 20.37 4.71 -4.20
CA GLN A 308 21.43 4.55 -3.20
C GLN A 308 21.02 3.65 -2.02
N PHE A 309 19.75 3.69 -1.57
CA PHE A 309 19.31 2.83 -0.48
C PHE A 309 19.18 1.37 -0.90
N ILE A 310 18.81 1.10 -2.17
CA ILE A 310 18.82 -0.26 -2.73
C ILE A 310 20.24 -0.84 -2.66
N GLU A 311 21.22 -0.06 -3.08
CA GLU A 311 22.63 -0.43 -3.07
C GLU A 311 23.17 -0.60 -1.64
N LEU A 312 22.88 0.35 -0.73
CA LEU A 312 23.33 0.30 0.67
C LEU A 312 22.81 -0.94 1.39
N TYR A 313 21.52 -1.26 1.25
CA TYR A 313 20.94 -2.44 1.89
C TYR A 313 21.51 -3.74 1.35
N GLU A 314 21.70 -3.84 0.03
CA GLU A 314 22.28 -5.04 -0.57
C GLU A 314 23.75 -5.24 -0.14
N LYS A 315 24.57 -4.18 -0.22
CA LYS A 315 25.99 -4.26 0.12
C LYS A 315 26.25 -4.47 1.62
N LYS A 316 25.48 -3.79 2.48
CA LYS A 316 25.74 -3.83 3.93
C LYS A 316 25.04 -4.97 4.65
N TYR A 317 23.81 -5.32 4.24
CA TYR A 317 22.97 -6.30 4.93
C TYR A 317 22.64 -7.54 4.09
N GLY A 318 23.02 -7.58 2.81
CA GLY A 318 22.65 -8.66 1.89
C GLY A 318 21.15 -8.71 1.55
N VAL A 319 20.40 -7.66 1.88
CA VAL A 319 18.94 -7.60 1.68
C VAL A 319 18.61 -7.10 0.28
N ARG A 320 17.86 -7.88 -0.47
CA ARG A 320 17.44 -7.54 -1.83
C ARG A 320 16.17 -6.71 -1.82
N PHE A 321 16.27 -5.47 -2.31
CA PHE A 321 15.11 -4.62 -2.56
C PHE A 321 14.55 -4.88 -3.95
N ARG A 322 13.23 -4.96 -4.05
CA ARG A 322 12.48 -5.10 -5.29
C ARG A 322 11.36 -4.07 -5.32
N LEU A 323 11.34 -3.25 -6.35
CA LEU A 323 10.32 -2.25 -6.51
C LEU A 323 9.08 -2.86 -7.15
N ALA A 324 7.94 -2.30 -6.80
CA ALA A 324 6.65 -2.63 -7.40
C ALA A 324 5.88 -1.34 -7.67
N TRP A 325 5.06 -1.34 -8.70
CA TRP A 325 4.07 -0.31 -8.90
C TRP A 325 2.66 -0.90 -8.80
N GLY A 326 1.81 -0.09 -8.21
CA GLY A 326 0.41 -0.41 -8.08
C GLY A 326 -0.33 0.61 -7.24
N MET A 327 -1.63 0.46 -7.17
CA MET A 327 -2.53 1.39 -6.50
C MET A 327 -3.76 0.64 -5.99
N THR A 328 -4.64 1.32 -5.24
CA THR A 328 -5.88 0.71 -4.74
C THR A 328 -6.67 0.05 -5.87
N GLU A 329 -6.71 0.69 -7.02
CA GLU A 329 -7.42 0.25 -8.22
C GLU A 329 -6.82 -0.98 -8.91
N THR A 330 -5.61 -1.37 -8.52
CA THR A 330 -4.91 -2.55 -9.10
C THR A 330 -4.72 -3.70 -8.09
N THR A 331 -5.36 -3.71 -6.94
CA THR A 331 -5.54 -4.78 -5.90
C THR A 331 -4.28 -5.24 -5.12
N PRO A 332 -3.15 -4.56 -4.88
CA PRO A 332 -2.76 -3.37 -5.58
C PRO A 332 -1.69 -3.57 -6.65
N ILE A 333 -1.02 -4.75 -6.78
CA ILE A 333 0.21 -4.89 -7.58
C ILE A 333 -0.12 -5.09 -9.06
N ALA A 334 0.46 -4.23 -9.91
CA ALA A 334 0.36 -4.37 -11.36
C ALA A 334 1.72 -4.63 -12.02
N THR A 335 2.82 -4.07 -11.49
CA THR A 335 4.17 -4.38 -11.97
C THR A 335 5.10 -4.73 -10.82
N PHE A 336 6.14 -5.51 -11.12
CA PHE A 336 7.13 -5.95 -10.14
C PHE A 336 8.52 -6.04 -10.76
N MET A 337 9.56 -5.66 -10.00
CA MET A 337 10.95 -5.75 -10.42
C MET A 337 11.46 -7.18 -10.36
N ALA A 338 11.36 -7.88 -11.48
CA ALA A 338 12.06 -9.12 -11.76
C ALA A 338 13.17 -8.86 -12.77
N VAL A 339 14.36 -9.39 -12.53
CA VAL A 339 15.50 -9.26 -13.45
C VAL A 339 15.41 -10.38 -14.49
N LYS A 340 15.40 -10.03 -15.78
CA LYS A 340 15.47 -11.01 -16.86
C LYS A 340 16.86 -11.64 -16.91
N ASP A 341 16.94 -12.91 -17.27
CA ASP A 341 18.18 -13.69 -17.37
C ASP A 341 19.30 -12.97 -18.15
N GLN A 342 18.97 -12.41 -19.32
CA GLN A 342 19.92 -11.68 -20.15
C GLN A 342 20.45 -10.36 -19.52
N LEU A 343 19.89 -9.92 -18.40
CA LEU A 343 20.27 -8.69 -17.71
C LEU A 343 20.95 -8.97 -16.35
N GLU A 344 21.19 -10.24 -16.01
CA GLU A 344 21.84 -10.60 -14.74
C GLU A 344 23.31 -10.18 -14.69
N ASP A 345 24.01 -10.19 -15.83
CA ASP A 345 25.43 -9.86 -15.97
C ASP A 345 25.70 -8.37 -16.22
N LEU A 346 24.74 -7.50 -16.02
CA LEU A 346 24.94 -6.05 -16.16
C LEU A 346 26.04 -5.55 -15.22
N PRO A 347 26.85 -4.55 -15.67
CA PRO A 347 27.75 -3.84 -14.78
C PRO A 347 27.02 -3.33 -13.53
N GLU A 348 27.68 -3.36 -12.38
CA GLU A 348 27.05 -3.06 -11.08
C GLU A 348 26.23 -1.77 -11.09
N LYS A 349 26.76 -0.70 -11.69
CA LYS A 349 26.05 0.57 -11.79
C LYS A 349 24.73 0.43 -12.55
N GLU A 350 24.77 -0.20 -13.72
CA GLU A 350 23.59 -0.38 -14.60
C GLU A 350 22.56 -1.31 -13.94
N ARG A 351 23.03 -2.34 -13.22
CA ARG A 351 22.17 -3.24 -12.45
C ARG A 351 21.40 -2.47 -11.37
N PHE A 352 22.04 -1.58 -10.60
CA PHE A 352 21.32 -0.80 -9.58
C PHE A 352 20.41 0.27 -10.20
N ASP A 353 20.77 0.84 -11.35
CA ASP A 353 19.90 1.75 -12.09
C ASP A 353 18.64 1.03 -12.58
N MET A 354 18.77 -0.22 -13.04
CA MET A 354 17.63 -1.06 -13.40
C MET A 354 16.78 -1.44 -12.19
N LEU A 355 17.40 -1.85 -11.07
CA LEU A 355 16.68 -2.22 -9.84
C LEU A 355 15.86 -1.08 -9.23
N ALA A 356 16.15 0.17 -9.58
CA ALA A 356 15.40 1.34 -9.18
C ALA A 356 14.15 1.60 -10.02
N ARG A 357 13.91 0.84 -11.09
CA ARG A 357 12.69 0.92 -11.92
C ARG A 357 11.53 0.15 -11.28
N HIS A 358 10.33 0.35 -11.81
CA HIS A 358 9.10 -0.23 -11.25
C HIS A 358 8.76 -1.63 -11.81
N GLY A 359 9.65 -2.18 -12.63
CA GLY A 359 9.62 -3.58 -13.07
C GLY A 359 8.73 -3.85 -14.28
N LEU A 360 8.41 -5.14 -14.44
CA LEU A 360 7.63 -5.70 -15.53
C LEU A 360 6.16 -5.86 -15.11
N PRO A 361 5.19 -5.81 -16.05
CA PRO A 361 3.81 -6.16 -15.74
C PRO A 361 3.72 -7.60 -15.21
N VAL A 362 2.99 -7.76 -14.12
CA VAL A 362 2.73 -9.09 -13.54
C VAL A 362 1.85 -9.90 -14.49
N ALA A 363 2.14 -11.19 -14.65
CA ALA A 363 1.38 -12.05 -15.55
C ALA A 363 -0.14 -11.95 -15.29
N GLY A 364 -0.90 -11.62 -16.32
CA GLY A 364 -2.33 -11.35 -16.27
C GLY A 364 -2.68 -9.85 -16.25
N VAL A 365 -1.69 -8.95 -16.12
CA VAL A 365 -1.88 -7.51 -16.24
C VAL A 365 -1.27 -7.02 -17.55
N ASP A 366 -2.05 -6.28 -18.32
CA ASP A 366 -1.57 -5.52 -19.46
C ASP A 366 -1.39 -4.05 -19.03
N ILE A 367 -0.31 -3.43 -19.52
CA ILE A 367 -0.07 -2.00 -19.39
C ILE A 367 0.23 -1.39 -20.77
N ARG A 368 -0.07 -0.10 -20.92
CA ARG A 368 0.36 0.70 -22.07
C ARG A 368 0.58 2.15 -21.64
N ILE A 369 1.34 2.88 -22.43
CA ILE A 369 1.46 4.34 -22.32
C ILE A 369 0.85 4.99 -23.56
N VAL A 370 0.11 6.08 -23.35
CA VAL A 370 -0.60 6.78 -24.43
C VAL A 370 -0.28 8.28 -24.42
N ASP A 371 -0.33 8.90 -25.61
CA ASP A 371 -0.23 10.35 -25.76
C ASP A 371 -1.53 11.08 -25.38
N ALA A 372 -1.56 12.40 -25.56
CA ALA A 372 -2.72 13.24 -25.23
C ALA A 372 -3.97 12.89 -26.09
N GLU A 373 -3.78 12.35 -27.25
CA GLU A 373 -4.82 11.92 -28.19
C GLU A 373 -5.28 10.48 -27.91
N GLY A 374 -4.67 9.79 -26.92
CA GLY A 374 -4.99 8.40 -26.53
C GLY A 374 -4.33 7.34 -27.42
N LYS A 375 -3.41 7.72 -28.29
CA LYS A 375 -2.66 6.79 -29.13
C LYS A 375 -1.51 6.16 -28.36
N GLU A 376 -1.32 4.86 -28.53
CA GLU A 376 -0.25 4.11 -27.87
C GLU A 376 1.15 4.56 -28.33
N ILE A 377 2.02 4.78 -27.36
CA ILE A 377 3.43 5.20 -27.55
C ILE A 377 4.33 3.96 -27.56
N ALA A 378 5.35 3.99 -28.40
CA ALA A 378 6.35 2.92 -28.47
C ALA A 378 7.17 2.83 -27.15
N TRP A 379 7.60 1.63 -26.81
CA TRP A 379 8.40 1.33 -25.63
C TRP A 379 9.89 1.61 -25.93
N ASP A 380 10.26 2.88 -25.94
CA ASP A 380 11.64 3.36 -26.26
C ASP A 380 12.46 3.76 -25.02
N GLY A 381 11.83 3.71 -23.83
CA GLY A 381 12.46 4.08 -22.56
C GLY A 381 12.57 5.58 -22.30
N THR A 382 12.16 6.43 -23.24
CA THR A 382 12.37 7.90 -23.18
C THR A 382 11.07 8.69 -23.35
N THR A 383 10.20 8.26 -24.24
CA THR A 383 8.94 8.96 -24.52
C THR A 383 7.96 8.73 -23.39
N MET A 384 7.53 9.82 -22.77
CA MET A 384 6.57 9.81 -21.66
C MET A 384 5.13 9.74 -22.16
N GLY A 385 4.28 8.98 -21.48
CA GLY A 385 2.85 8.92 -21.74
C GLY A 385 2.01 8.62 -20.51
N GLU A 386 0.70 8.82 -20.60
CA GLU A 386 -0.24 8.41 -19.56
C GLU A 386 -0.25 6.89 -19.46
N LEU A 387 0.03 6.37 -18.26
CA LEU A 387 0.00 4.94 -17.98
C LEU A 387 -1.44 4.45 -17.85
N GLN A 388 -1.78 3.41 -18.59
CA GLN A 388 -3.05 2.72 -18.51
C GLN A 388 -2.85 1.24 -18.22
N ALA A 389 -3.79 0.64 -17.47
CA ALA A 389 -3.71 -0.75 -17.07
C ALA A 389 -5.04 -1.48 -17.26
N ARG A 390 -5.00 -2.80 -17.50
CA ARG A 390 -6.16 -3.70 -17.46
C ARG A 390 -5.73 -5.10 -17.00
N GLY A 391 -6.65 -5.85 -16.43
CA GLY A 391 -6.35 -7.21 -15.97
C GLY A 391 -7.44 -7.75 -15.03
N PRO A 392 -7.36 -9.02 -14.63
CA PRO A 392 -8.42 -9.69 -13.87
C PRO A 392 -8.58 -9.20 -12.43
N TRP A 393 -7.65 -8.42 -11.91
CA TRP A 393 -7.70 -7.77 -10.61
C TRP A 393 -7.53 -6.24 -10.69
N ILE A 394 -7.66 -5.66 -11.89
CA ILE A 394 -7.75 -4.21 -12.08
C ILE A 394 -9.23 -3.83 -11.96
N THR A 395 -9.51 -2.73 -11.26
CA THR A 395 -10.91 -2.27 -11.09
C THR A 395 -11.56 -1.93 -12.44
N SER A 396 -12.85 -2.21 -12.55
CA SER A 396 -13.67 -1.80 -13.70
C SER A 396 -14.54 -0.58 -13.38
N GLY A 397 -14.46 -0.03 -12.17
CA GLY A 397 -15.23 1.12 -11.74
C GLY A 397 -15.06 1.43 -10.25
N TYR A 398 -15.41 2.64 -9.88
CA TYR A 398 -15.52 3.06 -8.48
C TYR A 398 -16.95 2.89 -7.98
N TYR A 399 -17.09 2.49 -6.75
CA TYR A 399 -18.40 2.26 -6.12
C TYR A 399 -19.20 3.56 -6.04
N ASN A 400 -20.40 3.57 -6.65
CA ASN A 400 -21.34 4.71 -6.65
C ASN A 400 -20.66 6.07 -6.95
N ASP A 401 -19.74 6.13 -7.91
CA ASP A 401 -19.00 7.35 -8.22
C ASP A 401 -19.30 7.82 -9.65
N PRO A 402 -19.75 9.09 -9.84
CA PRO A 402 -20.06 9.62 -11.16
C PRO A 402 -18.82 9.84 -12.05
N ARG A 403 -17.62 9.80 -11.50
CA ARG A 403 -16.34 10.00 -12.23
C ARG A 403 -15.86 8.74 -12.97
N ASN A 404 -16.67 7.68 -13.02
CA ASN A 404 -16.30 6.43 -13.70
C ASN A 404 -16.01 6.65 -15.19
N ASP A 405 -16.80 7.46 -15.88
CA ASP A 405 -16.64 7.71 -17.33
C ASP A 405 -15.29 8.35 -17.68
N GLU A 406 -14.72 9.13 -16.76
CA GLU A 406 -13.41 9.76 -16.93
C GLU A 406 -12.23 8.81 -16.60
N ALA A 407 -12.49 7.82 -15.75
CA ALA A 407 -11.46 6.91 -15.24
C ALA A 407 -11.16 5.74 -16.19
N PHE A 408 -12.02 5.49 -17.19
CA PHE A 408 -11.89 4.36 -18.11
C PHE A 408 -12.00 4.82 -19.56
N LEU A 409 -11.15 4.26 -20.41
CA LEU A 409 -11.15 4.51 -21.86
C LEU A 409 -10.94 3.19 -22.59
N ASP A 410 -11.89 2.80 -23.44
CA ASP A 410 -11.81 1.60 -24.30
C ASP A 410 -11.41 0.31 -23.53
N GLY A 411 -11.94 0.14 -22.31
CA GLY A 411 -11.65 -1.01 -21.46
C GLY A 411 -10.31 -0.94 -20.73
N TRP A 412 -9.62 0.21 -20.76
CA TRP A 412 -8.43 0.48 -20.00
C TRP A 412 -8.72 1.43 -18.83
N PHE A 413 -8.15 1.12 -17.68
CA PHE A 413 -8.14 2.01 -16.53
C PHE A 413 -7.03 3.05 -16.68
N ARG A 414 -7.39 4.33 -16.57
CA ARG A 414 -6.50 5.49 -16.60
C ARG A 414 -5.93 5.71 -15.20
N THR A 415 -4.64 5.44 -15.02
CA THR A 415 -4.02 5.45 -13.69
C THR A 415 -3.76 6.86 -13.14
N GLY A 416 -3.66 7.85 -14.03
CA GLY A 416 -3.23 9.20 -13.71
C GLY A 416 -1.74 9.30 -13.38
N ASP A 417 -0.96 8.24 -13.63
CA ASP A 417 0.49 8.25 -13.60
C ASP A 417 1.03 8.48 -15.01
N VAL A 418 2.16 9.16 -15.12
CA VAL A 418 2.94 9.33 -16.35
C VAL A 418 4.19 8.47 -16.23
N ALA A 419 4.50 7.73 -17.29
CA ALA A 419 5.55 6.74 -17.27
C ALA A 419 6.29 6.65 -18.62
N THR A 420 7.46 6.04 -18.59
CA THR A 420 8.14 5.47 -19.76
C THR A 420 8.18 3.95 -19.62
N ILE A 421 8.26 3.24 -20.74
CA ILE A 421 8.51 1.79 -20.78
C ILE A 421 9.66 1.59 -21.78
N ASP A 422 10.67 0.84 -21.37
CA ASP A 422 11.79 0.55 -22.26
C ASP A 422 11.53 -0.65 -23.19
N SER A 423 12.44 -0.88 -24.13
CA SER A 423 12.33 -1.99 -25.11
C SER A 423 12.35 -3.38 -24.47
N GLU A 424 12.80 -3.48 -23.21
CA GLU A 424 12.75 -4.71 -22.42
C GLU A 424 11.45 -4.85 -21.62
N GLY A 425 10.57 -3.83 -21.64
CA GLY A 425 9.27 -3.82 -20.96
C GLY A 425 9.32 -3.30 -19.52
N TYR A 426 10.45 -2.76 -19.05
CA TYR A 426 10.56 -2.21 -17.71
C TYR A 426 9.88 -0.85 -17.60
N LEU A 427 8.90 -0.76 -16.71
CA LEU A 427 8.19 0.46 -16.38
C LEU A 427 9.05 1.38 -15.51
N GLN A 428 9.08 2.66 -15.85
CA GLN A 428 9.57 3.74 -15.00
C GLN A 428 8.46 4.77 -14.80
N ILE A 429 7.97 4.91 -13.57
CA ILE A 429 7.06 6.00 -13.22
C ILE A 429 7.85 7.30 -13.17
N MET A 430 7.42 8.27 -13.95
CA MET A 430 8.04 9.59 -14.03
C MET A 430 7.39 10.56 -13.05
N ASP A 431 6.06 10.56 -12.98
CA ASP A 431 5.30 11.39 -12.04
C ASP A 431 3.80 11.07 -12.07
N ARG A 432 3.04 11.79 -11.25
CA ARG A 432 1.59 11.94 -11.41
C ARG A 432 1.28 13.04 -12.42
N THR A 433 0.28 12.85 -13.27
CA THR A 433 -0.16 13.87 -14.26
C THR A 433 -0.38 15.26 -13.62
N LYS A 434 -0.83 15.28 -12.35
CA LYS A 434 -1.07 16.51 -11.58
C LYS A 434 0.15 17.07 -10.85
N ASP A 435 1.22 16.30 -10.72
CA ASP A 435 2.43 16.65 -9.98
C ASP A 435 3.61 16.96 -10.92
N LEU A 436 3.51 16.58 -12.20
CA LEU A 436 4.42 17.00 -13.25
C LEU A 436 4.48 18.53 -13.34
N VAL A 437 5.69 19.06 -13.48
CA VAL A 437 5.90 20.49 -13.73
C VAL A 437 5.87 20.74 -15.23
N LYS A 438 4.88 21.50 -15.71
CA LYS A 438 4.68 21.82 -17.13
C LYS A 438 5.41 23.11 -17.48
N SER A 439 6.66 22.99 -17.91
CA SER A 439 7.54 24.13 -18.18
C SER A 439 7.71 24.37 -19.67
N GLY A 440 7.07 25.42 -20.20
CA GLY A 440 7.22 25.83 -21.59
C GLY A 440 6.81 24.78 -22.64
N GLY A 441 5.85 23.91 -22.31
CA GLY A 441 5.38 22.82 -23.16
C GLY A 441 6.09 21.49 -22.96
N GLU A 442 7.13 21.45 -22.14
CA GLU A 442 7.89 20.25 -21.78
C GLU A 442 7.58 19.82 -20.35
N TRP A 443 7.76 18.54 -20.06
CA TRP A 443 7.51 17.97 -18.75
C TRP A 443 8.79 17.79 -17.94
N ILE A 444 8.78 18.25 -16.69
CA ILE A 444 9.84 17.99 -15.73
C ILE A 444 9.32 17.02 -14.68
N SER A 445 10.02 15.90 -14.50
CA SER A 445 9.72 14.92 -13.46
C SER A 445 10.12 15.49 -12.09
N SER A 446 9.11 15.70 -11.23
CA SER A 446 9.35 16.09 -9.85
C SER A 446 9.99 14.95 -9.06
N VAL A 447 9.67 13.70 -9.40
CA VAL A 447 10.22 12.49 -8.74
C VAL A 447 11.71 12.34 -9.01
N ASP A 448 12.17 12.57 -10.24
CA ASP A 448 13.60 12.47 -10.55
C ASP A 448 14.41 13.57 -9.85
N LEU A 449 13.86 14.79 -9.78
CA LEU A 449 14.47 15.87 -9.00
C LEU A 449 14.54 15.53 -7.51
N GLU A 450 13.47 14.97 -6.93
CA GLU A 450 13.42 14.52 -5.54
C GLU A 450 14.47 13.44 -5.26
N ASN A 451 14.56 12.43 -6.13
CA ASN A 451 15.54 11.35 -6.01
C ASN A 451 16.98 11.89 -6.11
N ALA A 452 17.22 12.81 -7.05
CA ALA A 452 18.52 13.44 -7.19
C ALA A 452 18.91 14.27 -5.94
N LEU A 453 17.96 15.03 -5.37
CA LEU A 453 18.17 15.78 -4.13
C LEU A 453 18.39 14.87 -2.92
N MET A 454 17.60 13.81 -2.77
CA MET A 454 17.73 12.83 -1.68
C MET A 454 19.02 11.99 -1.79
N ALA A 455 19.71 12.01 -2.92
CA ALA A 455 21.05 11.45 -3.04
C ALA A 455 22.16 12.29 -2.36
N HIS A 456 21.84 13.52 -1.93
CA HIS A 456 22.79 14.35 -1.21
C HIS A 456 22.87 13.92 0.27
N PRO A 457 24.07 13.71 0.86
CA PRO A 457 24.24 13.11 2.17
C PRO A 457 23.65 13.94 3.35
N LYS A 458 23.40 15.22 3.13
CA LYS A 458 22.81 16.10 4.16
C LYS A 458 21.28 16.22 4.05
N VAL A 459 20.67 15.68 2.97
CA VAL A 459 19.23 15.73 2.73
C VAL A 459 18.55 14.53 3.33
N MET A 460 17.58 14.76 4.20
CA MET A 460 16.74 13.75 4.80
C MET A 460 15.55 13.41 3.89
N GLU A 461 14.85 14.46 3.40
CA GLU A 461 13.68 14.34 2.53
C GLU A 461 13.65 15.51 1.54
N ALA A 462 13.17 15.27 0.33
CA ALA A 462 12.91 16.31 -0.64
C ALA A 462 11.59 16.07 -1.37
N ALA A 463 10.84 17.14 -1.60
CA ALA A 463 9.65 17.13 -2.46
C ALA A 463 9.70 18.33 -3.40
N VAL A 464 9.31 18.12 -4.65
CA VAL A 464 9.31 19.17 -5.68
C VAL A 464 7.87 19.43 -6.13
N ILE A 465 7.49 20.69 -6.15
CA ILE A 465 6.17 21.13 -6.61
C ILE A 465 6.30 22.13 -7.76
N ALA A 466 5.28 22.18 -8.60
CA ALA A 466 5.12 23.21 -9.60
C ALA A 466 4.66 24.52 -8.94
N VAL A 467 5.30 25.63 -9.29
CA VAL A 467 4.85 26.99 -8.96
C VAL A 467 4.71 27.81 -10.23
N PHE A 468 3.81 28.78 -10.22
CA PHE A 468 3.52 29.61 -11.38
C PHE A 468 4.75 30.42 -11.83
N HIS A 469 4.95 30.50 -13.17
CA HIS A 469 5.96 31.31 -13.79
C HIS A 469 5.40 31.99 -15.05
N PRO A 470 5.49 33.33 -15.20
CA PRO A 470 4.78 34.08 -16.27
C PRO A 470 5.24 33.71 -17.68
N LYS A 471 6.49 33.28 -17.85
CA LYS A 471 7.06 32.90 -19.16
C LYS A 471 6.90 31.39 -19.44
N TRP A 472 7.09 30.54 -18.43
CA TRP A 472 7.19 29.10 -18.59
C TRP A 472 5.92 28.34 -18.15
N GLN A 473 4.87 29.05 -17.70
CA GLN A 473 3.67 28.55 -17.05
C GLN A 473 3.97 28.00 -15.64
N GLU A 474 4.83 27.01 -15.52
CA GLU A 474 5.26 26.43 -14.25
C GLU A 474 6.77 26.24 -14.22
N ARG A 475 7.33 26.36 -13.01
CA ARG A 475 8.73 26.00 -12.73
C ARG A 475 8.82 25.21 -11.42
N PRO A 476 9.87 24.36 -11.27
CA PRO A 476 10.03 23.57 -10.06
C PRO A 476 10.46 24.43 -8.87
N LEU A 477 9.77 24.24 -7.72
CA LEU A 477 10.20 24.67 -6.40
C LEU A 477 10.56 23.42 -5.59
N ALA A 478 11.81 23.34 -5.12
CA ALA A 478 12.25 22.21 -4.29
C ALA A 478 12.09 22.54 -2.80
N CYS A 479 11.34 21.71 -2.07
CA CYS A 479 11.18 21.78 -0.62
C CYS A 479 12.03 20.69 0.03
N ILE A 480 13.07 21.07 0.78
CA ILE A 480 14.10 20.15 1.30
C ILE A 480 14.10 20.15 2.82
N ALA A 481 13.97 18.97 3.43
CA ALA A 481 14.24 18.75 4.85
C ALA A 481 15.63 18.15 5.03
N LEU A 482 16.48 18.81 5.81
CA LEU A 482 17.85 18.37 6.11
C LEU A 482 17.88 17.48 7.35
N HIS A 483 18.89 16.62 7.45
CA HIS A 483 19.21 15.98 8.71
C HIS A 483 19.43 17.03 9.81
N GLU A 484 19.04 16.72 11.03
CA GLU A 484 19.01 17.67 12.14
C GLU A 484 20.38 18.34 12.39
N ASN A 485 21.46 17.55 12.31
CA ASN A 485 22.84 18.01 12.47
C ASN A 485 23.36 18.84 11.28
N CYS A 486 22.61 18.92 10.17
CA CYS A 486 22.98 19.66 8.96
C CYS A 486 22.15 20.94 8.77
N ARG A 487 21.18 21.21 9.65
CA ARG A 487 20.33 22.40 9.54
C ARG A 487 21.16 23.69 9.64
N GLY A 488 20.90 24.61 8.72
CA GLY A 488 21.62 25.89 8.63
C GLY A 488 23.07 25.80 8.08
N THR A 489 23.53 24.61 7.68
CA THR A 489 24.88 24.42 7.13
C THR A 489 24.90 24.19 5.60
N VAL A 490 23.73 24.18 4.96
CA VAL A 490 23.54 23.92 3.55
C VAL A 490 22.91 25.14 2.89
N THR A 491 23.41 25.53 1.74
CA THR A 491 22.87 26.65 0.95
C THR A 491 22.09 26.17 -0.27
N LYS A 492 21.27 27.05 -0.84
CA LYS A 492 20.56 26.79 -2.11
C LYS A 492 21.55 26.50 -3.24
N GLU A 493 22.62 27.27 -3.29
CA GLU A 493 23.67 27.17 -4.29
C GLU A 493 24.37 25.80 -4.23
N GLU A 494 24.66 25.30 -3.03
CA GLU A 494 25.23 23.95 -2.81
C GLU A 494 24.29 22.88 -3.40
N MET A 495 22.99 22.99 -3.19
CA MET A 495 22.02 22.04 -3.74
C MET A 495 21.88 22.13 -5.26
N LEU A 496 21.86 23.34 -5.81
CA LEU A 496 21.79 23.54 -7.27
C LEU A 496 23.08 23.04 -7.96
N GLU A 497 24.25 23.28 -7.36
CA GLU A 497 25.51 22.75 -7.85
C GLU A 497 25.53 21.22 -7.79
N PHE A 498 25.02 20.63 -6.69
CA PHE A 498 24.93 19.18 -6.57
C PHE A 498 24.00 18.56 -7.63
N LEU A 499 22.90 19.22 -7.98
CA LEU A 499 22.00 18.77 -9.06
C LEU A 499 22.62 18.93 -10.45
N SER A 500 23.54 19.89 -10.61
CA SER A 500 24.19 20.15 -11.89
C SER A 500 24.93 18.91 -12.39
N GLY A 501 24.63 18.49 -13.63
CA GLY A 501 25.18 17.27 -14.23
C GLY A 501 24.50 15.95 -13.81
N ARG A 502 23.56 16.00 -12.86
CA ARG A 502 22.73 14.86 -12.48
C ARG A 502 21.35 14.86 -13.14
N VAL A 503 20.85 16.06 -13.42
CA VAL A 503 19.58 16.27 -14.14
C VAL A 503 19.82 17.21 -15.34
N ALA A 504 18.87 17.26 -16.27
CA ALA A 504 18.95 18.19 -17.38
C ALA A 504 18.99 19.64 -16.86
N LYS A 505 19.82 20.50 -17.46
CA LYS A 505 20.03 21.88 -16.99
C LYS A 505 18.73 22.68 -16.85
N TRP A 506 17.78 22.47 -17.74
CA TRP A 506 16.49 23.17 -17.74
C TRP A 506 15.48 22.60 -16.73
N TRP A 507 15.81 21.46 -16.09
CA TRP A 507 15.05 20.87 -14.99
C TRP A 507 15.40 21.48 -13.63
N LEU A 508 16.56 22.12 -13.52
CA LEU A 508 17.01 22.70 -12.26
C LEU A 508 15.90 23.54 -11.63
N PRO A 509 15.62 23.39 -10.32
CA PRO A 509 14.66 24.20 -9.61
C PRO A 509 15.00 25.69 -9.71
N ASP A 510 13.98 26.53 -9.90
CA ASP A 510 14.17 27.98 -9.93
C ASP A 510 14.37 28.53 -8.51
N ASP A 511 13.90 27.79 -7.49
CA ASP A 511 14.25 28.08 -6.10
C ASP A 511 14.21 26.81 -5.22
N ILE A 512 14.85 26.92 -4.05
CA ILE A 512 14.91 25.89 -3.01
C ILE A 512 14.48 26.49 -1.68
N VAL A 513 13.55 25.82 -1.00
CA VAL A 513 13.10 26.18 0.34
C VAL A 513 13.44 25.06 1.31
N PHE A 514 14.14 25.41 2.40
CA PHE A 514 14.37 24.47 3.49
C PHE A 514 13.17 24.47 4.43
N VAL A 515 12.64 23.27 4.69
CA VAL A 515 11.48 23.02 5.56
C VAL A 515 11.89 22.12 6.73
N ASP A 516 11.15 22.17 7.83
CA ASP A 516 11.42 21.31 8.99
C ASP A 516 11.16 19.84 8.68
N ALA A 517 10.10 19.56 7.92
CA ALA A 517 9.73 18.23 7.44
C ALA A 517 8.89 18.34 6.17
N VAL A 518 8.99 17.36 5.28
CA VAL A 518 8.07 17.22 4.15
C VAL A 518 6.74 16.64 4.66
N PRO A 519 5.59 17.30 4.42
CA PRO A 519 4.29 16.75 4.80
C PRO A 519 4.06 15.36 4.21
N LYS A 520 3.40 14.47 4.97
CA LYS A 520 3.11 13.09 4.54
C LYS A 520 1.62 12.82 4.49
N THR A 521 1.23 11.95 3.59
CA THR A 521 -0.12 11.39 3.54
C THR A 521 -0.32 10.39 4.68
N SER A 522 -1.57 9.95 4.87
CA SER A 522 -1.94 8.91 5.85
C SER A 522 -1.20 7.57 5.69
N VAL A 523 -0.58 7.33 4.55
CA VAL A 523 0.17 6.10 4.25
C VAL A 523 1.68 6.32 4.12
N GLY A 524 2.19 7.49 4.55
CA GLY A 524 3.62 7.80 4.60
C GLY A 524 4.22 8.31 3.29
N LYS A 525 3.42 8.59 2.25
CA LYS A 525 3.88 9.23 1.00
C LYS A 525 3.99 10.74 1.17
N PHE A 526 4.87 11.39 0.42
CA PHE A 526 4.94 12.87 0.41
C PHE A 526 3.62 13.49 -0.04
N ASN A 527 3.15 14.49 0.71
CA ASN A 527 1.89 15.18 0.46
C ASN A 527 2.14 16.50 -0.29
N LYS A 528 2.39 16.40 -1.60
CA LYS A 528 2.62 17.57 -2.46
C LYS A 528 1.44 18.54 -2.50
N ARG A 529 0.21 18.07 -2.26
CA ARG A 529 -0.97 18.93 -2.16
C ARG A 529 -0.84 19.92 -0.99
N ALA A 530 -0.42 19.41 0.18
CA ALA A 530 -0.21 20.26 1.35
C ALA A 530 0.90 21.30 1.09
N LEU A 531 1.98 20.89 0.41
CA LEU A 531 3.04 21.82 -0.01
C LEU A 531 2.52 22.87 -1.00
N ARG A 532 1.76 22.48 -2.02
CA ARG A 532 1.17 23.45 -2.96
C ARG A 532 0.23 24.44 -2.28
N GLU A 533 -0.54 24.01 -1.29
CA GLU A 533 -1.38 24.92 -0.51
C GLU A 533 -0.52 25.86 0.37
N GLN A 534 0.53 25.34 0.99
CA GLN A 534 1.46 26.13 1.80
C GLN A 534 2.19 27.20 0.98
N PHE A 535 2.55 26.87 -0.28
CA PHE A 535 3.33 27.74 -1.18
C PHE A 535 2.50 28.32 -2.33
N LYS A 536 1.16 28.36 -2.22
CA LYS A 536 0.26 28.84 -3.30
C LYS A 536 0.54 30.26 -3.77
N ASP A 537 0.99 31.12 -2.86
CA ASP A 537 1.30 32.53 -3.12
C ASP A 537 2.83 32.76 -3.26
N TYR A 538 3.60 31.69 -3.45
CA TYR A 538 5.05 31.77 -3.57
C TYR A 538 5.44 32.41 -4.90
N VAL A 539 6.28 33.44 -4.83
CA VAL A 539 6.84 34.12 -6.00
C VAL A 539 8.30 33.72 -6.16
N LEU A 540 8.63 33.16 -7.31
CA LEU A 540 10.00 32.76 -7.63
C LEU A 540 10.95 33.97 -7.68
N PRO A 541 12.20 33.85 -7.21
CA PRO A 541 13.19 34.93 -7.33
C PRO A 541 13.41 35.34 -8.80
N GLY A 542 13.32 36.64 -9.08
CA GLY A 542 13.54 37.17 -10.41
C GLY A 542 12.32 37.17 -11.35
N VAL A 543 11.15 36.85 -10.83
CA VAL A 543 9.85 36.90 -11.55
C VAL A 543 9.06 38.16 -11.18
#